data_92d05a56e911ae3cbe7b0ee6f5185f0c
#
_entry.id   92d05a56e911ae3cbe7b0ee6f5185f0c
#
_cell.length_a   1.000
_cell.length_b   1.000
_cell.length_c   1.000
_cell.angle_alpha   90.00
_cell.angle_beta   90.00
_cell.angle_gamma   90.00
#
_symmetry.space_group_name_H-M   'P 1'
#
loop_
_entity.id
_entity.type
_entity.pdbx_description
1 polymer ?
#
loop_
_entity_poly.entity_id
_entity_poly.type
_entity_poly.pdbx_seq_one_letter_code
_entity_poly.pdbx_strand_id
1 'polypeptide(L)'
;MPFYTVMTPPPDGGNRREEIEQARLIPEHFAWGAFLFTGLWLLGKRLWLATLVFVLLWGALIWLNSRFGLHASALTLIYWAVALFLGVEGNNLVMRKLTRQGWRLADVVEARNLAEAERRYFERALAGEATLPRVEAAPAATAARPSGPLPIIGLFPEARGR
;
A
#
# COMPACT_ATOMS: atom_id res chain seq x y z
N MET A 1 7.12 7.89 -14.86
CA MET A 1 7.14 8.89 -13.76
C MET A 1 6.71 8.19 -12.48
N PRO A 2 7.22 8.52 -11.29
CA PRO A 2 6.77 7.88 -10.07
C PRO A 2 5.34 8.28 -9.71
N PHE A 3 4.63 7.32 -9.08
CA PHE A 3 3.29 7.55 -8.54
C PHE A 3 3.37 7.84 -7.05
N TYR A 4 2.47 8.67 -6.58
CA TYR A 4 2.30 9.01 -5.17
C TYR A 4 0.87 8.73 -4.76
N THR A 5 0.72 7.86 -3.79
CA THR A 5 -0.58 7.57 -3.17
C THR A 5 -0.89 8.61 -2.11
N VAL A 6 -2.01 9.30 -2.26
CA VAL A 6 -2.46 10.32 -1.31
C VAL A 6 -3.46 9.71 -0.34
N MET A 7 -3.15 9.79 0.94
CA MET A 7 -4.03 9.33 2.02
C MET A 7 -4.49 10.52 2.87
N THR A 8 -5.81 10.59 3.11
CA THR A 8 -6.41 11.60 4.00
C THR A 8 -6.79 10.97 5.35
N PRO A 9 -6.76 11.75 6.43
CA PRO A 9 -7.19 11.28 7.74
C PRO A 9 -8.66 10.85 7.75
N PRO A 10 -9.11 10.10 8.77
CA PRO A 10 -10.52 9.80 8.94
C PRO A 10 -11.32 11.12 9.07
N PRO A 11 -12.54 11.18 8.56
CA PRO A 11 -13.37 12.38 8.67
C PRO A 11 -13.79 12.58 10.12
N ASP A 12 -13.15 13.52 10.78
CA ASP A 12 -13.43 13.86 12.20
C ASP A 12 -14.55 14.91 12.34
N GLY A 13 -15.34 15.14 11.28
CA GLY A 13 -16.35 16.20 11.24
C GLY A 13 -15.78 17.61 11.11
N GLY A 14 -14.47 17.71 10.90
CA GLY A 14 -13.76 18.96 10.65
C GLY A 14 -14.00 19.55 9.26
N ASN A 15 -13.37 20.69 9.00
CA ASN A 15 -13.45 21.34 7.72
C ASN A 15 -12.69 20.52 6.65
N ARG A 16 -13.27 20.32 5.48
CA ARG A 16 -12.64 19.63 4.34
C ARG A 16 -11.23 20.16 4.02
N ARG A 17 -10.97 21.43 4.25
CA ARG A 17 -9.64 22.03 4.07
C ARG A 17 -8.60 21.43 5.01
N GLU A 18 -8.97 21.18 6.27
CA GLU A 18 -8.08 20.56 7.26
C GLU A 18 -7.74 19.12 6.89
N GLU A 19 -8.69 18.38 6.33
CA GLU A 19 -8.45 17.00 5.82
C GLU A 19 -7.46 17.02 4.65
N ILE A 20 -7.57 18.01 3.75
CA ILE A 20 -6.67 18.18 2.61
C ILE A 20 -5.27 18.57 3.08
N GLU A 21 -5.14 19.48 4.04
CA GLU A 21 -3.85 19.93 4.58
C GLU A 21 -3.10 18.82 5.34
N GLN A 22 -3.84 17.90 5.95
CA GLN A 22 -3.27 16.75 6.66
C GLN A 22 -2.99 15.55 5.75
N ALA A 23 -3.29 15.65 4.46
CA ALA A 23 -3.05 14.58 3.51
C ALA A 23 -1.58 14.15 3.49
N ARG A 24 -1.35 12.84 3.42
CA ARG A 24 0.00 12.26 3.35
C ARG A 24 0.22 11.63 2.00
N LEU A 25 1.27 12.06 1.33
CA LEU A 25 1.70 11.51 0.05
C LEU A 25 2.76 10.44 0.31
N ILE A 26 2.46 9.23 -0.11
CA ILE A 26 3.34 8.06 0.04
C ILE A 26 3.87 7.70 -1.35
N PRO A 27 5.18 7.73 -1.56
CA PRO A 27 5.75 7.37 -2.85
C PRO A 27 5.61 5.85 -3.09
N GLU A 28 5.22 5.47 -4.30
CA GLU A 28 5.14 4.06 -4.74
C GLU A 28 6.45 3.56 -5.37
N HIS A 29 7.57 4.13 -4.97
CA HIS A 29 8.89 3.68 -5.41
C HIS A 29 9.63 2.97 -4.28
N PHE A 30 10.78 2.38 -4.63
CA PHE A 30 11.64 1.67 -3.69
C PHE A 30 11.99 2.52 -2.46
N ALA A 31 11.74 1.97 -1.27
CA ALA A 31 11.99 2.65 -0.01
C ALA A 31 13.47 2.54 0.41
N TRP A 32 14.33 3.37 -0.15
CA TRP A 32 15.77 3.39 0.13
C TRP A 32 16.09 3.47 1.62
N GLY A 33 15.28 4.22 2.37
CA GLY A 33 15.44 4.29 3.83
C GLY A 33 15.19 2.96 4.54
N ALA A 34 14.20 2.19 4.08
CA ALA A 34 13.91 0.86 4.61
C ALA A 34 15.01 -0.16 4.24
N PHE A 35 15.55 -0.06 3.03
CA PHE A 35 16.65 -0.89 2.56
C PHE A 35 17.94 -0.65 3.34
N LEU A 36 18.35 0.62 3.48
CA LEU A 36 19.64 0.97 4.12
C LEU A 36 19.61 0.86 5.64
N PHE A 37 18.53 1.30 6.26
CA PHE A 37 18.41 1.40 7.72
C PHE A 37 17.47 0.35 8.34
N THR A 38 16.95 -0.55 7.55
CA THR A 38 16.13 -1.74 7.90
C THR A 38 15.35 -1.59 9.23
N GLY A 39 15.89 -2.09 10.34
CA GLY A 39 15.22 -2.07 11.65
C GLY A 39 15.01 -0.67 12.24
N LEU A 40 15.98 0.24 12.05
CA LEU A 40 15.88 1.61 12.54
C LEU A 40 14.77 2.40 11.81
N TRP A 41 14.62 2.13 10.50
CA TRP A 41 13.54 2.72 9.71
C TRP A 41 12.16 2.25 10.17
N LEU A 42 12.01 0.95 10.50
CA LEU A 42 10.77 0.40 11.06
C LEU A 42 10.38 1.09 12.37
N LEU A 43 11.34 1.31 13.27
CA LEU A 43 11.15 2.06 14.52
C LEU A 43 10.74 3.51 14.23
N GLY A 44 11.45 4.21 13.34
CA GLY A 44 11.16 5.58 12.98
C GLY A 44 9.75 5.78 12.39
N LYS A 45 9.25 4.79 11.64
CA LYS A 45 7.86 4.76 11.14
C LYS A 45 6.84 4.26 12.17
N ARG A 46 7.29 3.92 13.39
CA ARG A 46 6.45 3.39 14.48
C ARG A 46 5.66 2.14 14.04
N LEU A 47 6.29 1.28 13.25
CA LEU A 47 5.74 0.01 12.77
C LEU A 47 6.02 -1.10 13.80
N TRP A 48 5.45 -1.00 14.99
CA TRP A 48 5.77 -1.86 16.14
C TRP A 48 5.68 -3.35 15.83
N LEU A 49 4.63 -3.80 15.13
CA LEU A 49 4.48 -5.20 14.76
C LEU A 49 5.58 -5.67 13.81
N ALA A 50 5.89 -4.89 12.78
CA ALA A 50 6.95 -5.22 11.84
C ALA A 50 8.34 -5.21 12.52
N THR A 51 8.55 -4.26 13.44
CA THR A 51 9.77 -4.22 14.26
C THR A 51 9.89 -5.46 15.16
N LEU A 52 8.80 -5.86 15.81
CA LEU A 52 8.79 -7.07 16.64
C LEU A 52 9.13 -8.31 15.81
N VAL A 53 8.49 -8.48 14.65
CA VAL A 53 8.78 -9.60 13.74
C VAL A 53 10.25 -9.57 13.29
N PHE A 54 10.78 -8.40 12.98
CA PHE A 54 12.18 -8.24 12.59
C PHE A 54 13.14 -8.65 13.72
N VAL A 55 12.87 -8.21 14.96
CA VAL A 55 13.69 -8.58 16.14
C VAL A 55 13.61 -10.07 16.43
N LEU A 56 12.42 -10.68 16.36
CA LEU A 56 12.25 -12.12 16.54
C LEU A 56 12.97 -12.91 15.45
N LEU A 57 12.90 -12.46 14.20
CA LEU A 57 13.63 -13.09 13.10
C LEU A 57 15.13 -13.09 13.36
N TRP A 58 15.70 -11.93 13.75
CA TRP A 58 17.12 -11.84 14.08
C TRP A 58 17.51 -12.67 15.30
N GLY A 59 16.70 -12.66 16.35
CA GLY A 59 16.90 -13.50 17.53
C GLY A 59 16.92 -14.99 17.16
N ALA A 60 15.99 -15.43 16.33
CA ALA A 60 15.94 -16.79 15.84
C ALA A 60 17.16 -17.15 14.98
N LEU A 61 17.60 -16.24 14.11
CA LEU A 61 18.79 -16.46 13.29
C LEU A 61 20.07 -16.56 14.12
N ILE A 62 20.24 -15.71 15.14
CA ILE A 62 21.36 -15.76 16.09
C ILE A 62 21.33 -17.09 16.86
N TRP A 63 20.17 -17.48 17.36
CA TRP A 63 20.02 -18.76 18.06
C TRP A 63 20.33 -19.96 17.16
N LEU A 64 19.82 -19.95 15.92
CA LEU A 64 20.09 -20.99 14.94
C LEU A 64 21.57 -21.07 14.57
N ASN A 65 22.20 -19.91 14.41
CA ASN A 65 23.65 -19.83 14.16
C ASN A 65 24.47 -20.43 15.30
N SER A 66 24.07 -20.20 16.55
CA SER A 66 24.77 -20.76 17.72
C SER A 66 24.68 -22.29 17.81
N ARG A 67 23.59 -22.86 17.26
CA ARG A 67 23.34 -24.31 17.27
C ARG A 67 23.97 -25.05 16.09
N PHE A 68 23.97 -24.46 14.91
CA PHE A 68 24.30 -25.13 13.66
C PHE A 68 25.56 -24.56 12.98
N GLY A 69 26.15 -23.49 13.52
CA GLY A 69 27.35 -22.88 12.95
C GLY A 69 27.17 -22.41 11.51
N LEU A 70 26.15 -21.65 11.25
CA LEU A 70 25.85 -21.15 9.90
C LEU A 70 27.02 -20.34 9.35
N HIS A 71 27.31 -20.50 8.06
CA HIS A 71 28.39 -19.73 7.42
C HIS A 71 27.99 -18.23 7.40
N ALA A 72 28.96 -17.37 7.64
CA ALA A 72 28.79 -15.92 7.64
C ALA A 72 28.16 -15.40 6.32
N SER A 73 28.50 -16.04 5.19
CA SER A 73 27.90 -15.72 3.90
C SER A 73 26.39 -15.96 3.84
N ALA A 74 25.89 -17.02 4.49
CA ALA A 74 24.45 -17.31 4.54
C ALA A 74 23.71 -16.24 5.34
N LEU A 75 24.24 -15.82 6.49
CA LEU A 75 23.66 -14.74 7.30
C LEU A 75 23.65 -13.41 6.54
N THR A 76 24.73 -13.11 5.82
CA THR A 76 24.82 -11.91 4.98
C THR A 76 23.78 -11.93 3.86
N LEU A 77 23.60 -13.05 3.18
CA LEU A 77 22.57 -13.19 2.14
C LEU A 77 21.16 -13.01 2.71
N ILE A 78 20.86 -13.58 3.87
CA ILE A 78 19.57 -13.41 4.55
C ILE A 78 19.36 -11.95 4.91
N TYR A 79 20.38 -11.26 5.42
CA TYR A 79 20.29 -9.83 5.70
C TYR A 79 19.91 -9.02 4.47
N TRP A 80 20.61 -9.21 3.37
CA TRP A 80 20.32 -8.50 2.12
C TRP A 80 18.96 -8.85 1.54
N ALA A 81 18.53 -10.10 1.64
CA ALA A 81 17.18 -10.51 1.21
C ALA A 81 16.10 -9.80 2.03
N VAL A 82 16.25 -9.73 3.35
CA VAL A 82 15.31 -9.01 4.24
C VAL A 82 15.34 -7.50 3.96
N ALA A 83 16.53 -6.93 3.78
CA ALA A 83 16.67 -5.50 3.45
C ALA A 83 16.00 -5.16 2.11
N LEU A 84 16.20 -5.99 1.08
CA LEU A 84 15.57 -5.83 -0.23
C LEU A 84 14.05 -5.95 -0.13
N PHE A 85 13.55 -6.96 0.59
CA PHE A 85 12.13 -7.13 0.84
C PHE A 85 11.51 -5.88 1.50
N LEU A 86 12.16 -5.35 2.54
CA LEU A 86 11.70 -4.13 3.21
C LEU A 86 11.85 -2.89 2.32
N GLY A 87 12.83 -2.85 1.43
CA GLY A 87 12.95 -1.80 0.42
C GLY A 87 11.78 -1.76 -0.55
N VAL A 88 11.29 -2.92 -0.96
CA VAL A 88 10.12 -3.05 -1.87
C VAL A 88 8.81 -2.85 -1.12
N GLU A 89 8.64 -3.50 0.04
CA GLU A 89 7.35 -3.56 0.75
C GLU A 89 7.20 -2.45 1.80
N GLY A 90 8.26 -1.71 2.12
CA GLY A 90 8.25 -0.73 3.20
C GLY A 90 7.15 0.32 3.08
N ASN A 91 6.94 0.89 1.90
CA ASN A 91 5.89 1.88 1.68
C ASN A 91 4.48 1.26 1.82
N ASN A 92 4.29 0.01 1.38
CA ASN A 92 3.04 -0.72 1.57
C ASN A 92 2.73 -0.98 3.06
N LEU A 93 3.76 -1.26 3.87
CA LEU A 93 3.60 -1.41 5.33
C LEU A 93 3.12 -0.11 5.97
N VAL A 94 3.63 1.03 5.52
CA VAL A 94 3.17 2.35 5.99
C VAL A 94 1.72 2.59 5.56
N MET A 95 1.36 2.31 4.31
CA MET A 95 -0.02 2.44 3.82
C MET A 95 -0.99 1.55 4.61
N ARG A 96 -0.65 0.28 4.83
CA ARG A 96 -1.45 -0.66 5.64
C ARG A 96 -1.66 -0.17 7.06
N LYS A 97 -0.62 0.43 7.67
CA LYS A 97 -0.75 1.04 9.01
C LYS A 97 -1.74 2.20 8.99
N LEU A 98 -1.63 3.12 8.04
CA LEU A 98 -2.53 4.26 7.92
C LEU A 98 -3.98 3.80 7.68
N THR A 99 -4.19 2.83 6.79
CA THR A 99 -5.53 2.25 6.55
C THR A 99 -6.13 1.65 7.83
N ARG A 100 -5.33 0.94 8.65
CA ARG A 100 -5.78 0.44 9.96
C ARG A 100 -6.13 1.56 10.96
N GLN A 101 -5.55 2.75 10.78
CA GLN A 101 -5.85 3.94 11.57
C GLN A 101 -7.06 4.73 11.01
N GLY A 102 -7.76 4.19 10.01
CA GLY A 102 -8.93 4.83 9.41
C GLY A 102 -8.62 5.82 8.29
N TRP A 103 -7.34 5.96 7.90
CA TRP A 103 -6.98 6.80 6.75
C TRP A 103 -7.57 6.23 5.47
N ARG A 104 -7.97 7.10 4.57
CA ARG A 104 -8.61 6.74 3.31
C ARG A 104 -7.73 7.14 2.13
N LEU A 105 -7.76 6.32 1.09
CA LEU A 105 -7.16 6.67 -0.18
C LEU A 105 -7.99 7.81 -0.80
N ALA A 106 -7.35 8.96 -1.02
CA ALA A 106 -8.00 10.14 -1.58
C ALA A 106 -7.71 10.29 -3.08
N ASP A 107 -6.45 10.12 -3.48
CA ASP A 107 -6.02 10.30 -4.88
C ASP A 107 -4.72 9.54 -5.16
N VAL A 108 -4.41 9.36 -6.44
CA VAL A 108 -3.11 8.89 -6.92
C VAL A 108 -2.57 9.93 -7.89
N VAL A 109 -1.41 10.49 -7.56
CA VAL A 109 -0.81 11.57 -8.32
C VAL A 109 0.48 11.10 -8.97
N GLU A 110 0.59 11.28 -10.28
CA GLU A 110 1.83 11.09 -10.99
C GLU A 110 2.64 12.39 -10.98
N ALA A 111 3.89 12.33 -10.49
CA ALA A 111 4.77 13.49 -10.41
C ALA A 111 6.24 13.08 -10.38
N ARG A 112 7.13 14.00 -10.75
CA ARG A 112 8.58 13.75 -10.77
C ARG A 112 9.19 13.75 -9.37
N ASN A 113 8.62 14.54 -8.47
CA ASN A 113 9.06 14.68 -7.08
C ASN A 113 7.89 14.96 -6.15
N LEU A 114 8.14 14.87 -4.84
CA LEU A 114 7.12 15.07 -3.81
C LEU A 114 6.48 16.46 -3.89
N ALA A 115 7.26 17.52 -4.07
CA ALA A 115 6.75 18.89 -4.13
C ALA A 115 5.80 19.12 -5.31
N GLU A 116 6.08 18.50 -6.46
CA GLU A 116 5.18 18.53 -7.61
C GLU A 116 3.90 17.73 -7.35
N ALA A 117 4.02 16.58 -6.67
CA ALA A 117 2.87 15.77 -6.30
C ALA A 117 1.93 16.52 -5.34
N GLU A 118 2.49 17.16 -4.32
CA GLU A 118 1.76 18.00 -3.37
C GLU A 118 1.03 19.13 -4.10
N ARG A 119 1.74 19.89 -4.93
CA ARG A 119 1.14 20.99 -5.69
C ARG A 119 -0.02 20.52 -6.55
N ARG A 120 0.16 19.43 -7.33
CA ARG A 120 -0.89 18.87 -8.19
C ARG A 120 -2.08 18.36 -7.40
N TYR A 121 -1.85 17.76 -6.24
CA TYR A 121 -2.92 17.31 -5.37
C TYR A 121 -3.70 18.50 -4.81
N PHE A 122 -3.02 19.49 -4.24
CA PHE A 122 -3.69 20.67 -3.69
C PHE A 122 -4.45 21.47 -4.74
N GLU A 123 -3.88 21.66 -5.92
CA GLU A 123 -4.57 22.33 -7.03
C GLU A 123 -5.89 21.60 -7.39
N ARG A 124 -5.86 20.26 -7.49
CA ARG A 124 -7.06 19.45 -7.77
C ARG A 124 -8.07 19.43 -6.62
N ALA A 125 -7.58 19.27 -5.41
CA ALA A 125 -8.43 19.20 -4.22
C ALA A 125 -9.16 20.52 -3.95
N LEU A 126 -8.48 21.66 -4.16
CA LEU A 126 -9.06 22.99 -4.02
C LEU A 126 -10.02 23.33 -5.18
N ALA A 127 -9.72 22.85 -6.40
CA ALA A 127 -10.62 23.02 -7.54
C ALA A 127 -11.89 22.15 -7.47
N GLY A 128 -12.00 21.27 -6.47
CA GLY A 128 -13.14 20.34 -6.35
C GLY A 128 -13.08 19.13 -7.28
N GLU A 129 -12.00 18.98 -8.05
CA GLU A 129 -11.77 17.89 -9.01
C GLU A 129 -11.21 16.60 -8.37
N ALA A 130 -10.92 16.61 -7.06
CA ALA A 130 -10.45 15.43 -6.33
C ALA A 130 -11.60 14.45 -6.04
N THR A 131 -12.35 14.11 -7.07
CA THR A 131 -13.25 12.96 -7.02
C THR A 131 -12.58 11.83 -7.79
N LEU A 132 -11.84 10.97 -7.06
CA LEU A 132 -11.81 9.59 -7.53
C LEU A 132 -13.26 9.18 -7.75
N PRO A 133 -13.59 8.46 -8.86
CA PRO A 133 -14.90 7.84 -8.92
C PRO A 133 -15.01 7.05 -7.61
N ARG A 134 -15.87 7.55 -6.71
CA ARG A 134 -16.30 6.77 -5.56
C ARG A 134 -16.75 5.47 -6.20
N VAL A 135 -16.00 4.41 -5.99
CA VAL A 135 -16.56 3.08 -6.15
C VAL A 135 -17.58 3.05 -5.02
N GLU A 136 -18.73 3.63 -5.33
CA GLU A 136 -19.92 3.51 -4.54
C GLU A 136 -20.06 2.00 -4.44
N ALA A 137 -19.80 1.47 -3.24
CA ALA A 137 -20.08 0.08 -2.95
C ALA A 137 -21.50 -0.08 -3.47
N ALA A 138 -21.64 -0.73 -4.61
CA ALA A 138 -22.95 -0.92 -5.23
C ALA A 138 -23.83 -1.37 -4.08
N PRO A 139 -24.95 -0.67 -3.80
CA PRO A 139 -25.83 -1.09 -2.74
C PRO A 139 -26.00 -2.58 -2.98
N ALA A 140 -25.75 -3.39 -1.94
CA ALA A 140 -25.88 -4.83 -2.08
C ALA A 140 -27.23 -5.06 -2.75
N ALA A 141 -27.18 -5.16 -4.07
CA ALA A 141 -28.36 -5.42 -4.85
C ALA A 141 -28.80 -6.75 -4.28
N THR A 142 -29.86 -6.67 -3.50
CA THR A 142 -30.62 -7.86 -3.12
C THR A 142 -30.75 -8.63 -4.41
N ALA A 143 -29.90 -9.63 -4.57
CA ALA A 143 -29.80 -10.40 -5.78
C ALA A 143 -31.14 -11.15 -5.90
N ALA A 144 -32.11 -10.48 -6.53
CA ALA A 144 -33.15 -11.21 -7.19
C ALA A 144 -32.44 -12.12 -8.16
N ARG A 145 -32.29 -13.40 -7.76
CA ARG A 145 -31.78 -14.44 -8.64
C ARG A 145 -32.65 -14.39 -9.91
N PRO A 146 -32.08 -14.07 -11.08
CA PRO A 146 -32.80 -14.25 -12.32
C PRO A 146 -33.08 -15.75 -12.44
N SER A 147 -34.35 -16.14 -12.36
CA SER A 147 -34.83 -17.50 -12.53
C SER A 147 -34.83 -17.90 -14.02
N GLY A 148 -33.81 -17.55 -14.76
CA GLY A 148 -33.62 -17.92 -16.15
C GLY A 148 -32.21 -18.42 -16.38
N PRO A 149 -31.99 -19.30 -17.38
CA PRO A 149 -30.64 -19.73 -17.73
C PRO A 149 -29.82 -18.51 -18.12
N LEU A 150 -28.68 -18.32 -17.43
CA LEU A 150 -27.75 -17.25 -17.73
C LEU A 150 -27.31 -17.38 -19.20
N PRO A 151 -27.37 -16.29 -20.00
CA PRO A 151 -26.78 -16.33 -21.33
C PRO A 151 -25.27 -16.54 -21.15
N ILE A 152 -24.81 -17.74 -21.47
CA ILE A 152 -23.39 -18.02 -21.60
C ILE A 152 -22.96 -17.20 -22.82
N ILE A 153 -22.18 -16.16 -22.62
CA ILE A 153 -21.49 -15.48 -23.70
C ILE A 153 -20.47 -16.47 -24.24
N GLY A 154 -20.93 -17.27 -25.20
CA GLY A 154 -20.20 -18.39 -25.76
C GLY A 154 -19.16 -17.90 -26.75
N LEU A 155 -17.98 -18.43 -26.62
CA LEU A 155 -16.84 -18.33 -27.55
C LEU A 155 -17.04 -19.20 -28.82
N PHE A 156 -18.23 -19.76 -29.02
CA PHE A 156 -18.47 -20.63 -30.18
C PHE A 156 -19.54 -20.04 -31.09
N PRO A 157 -19.25 -19.86 -32.39
CA PRO A 157 -20.27 -19.50 -33.35
C PRO A 157 -21.24 -20.67 -33.48
N GLU A 158 -22.52 -20.40 -33.30
CA GLU A 158 -23.58 -21.39 -33.58
C GLU A 158 -23.45 -21.88 -35.01
N ALA A 159 -23.14 -23.16 -35.14
CA ALA A 159 -23.26 -23.85 -36.41
C ALA A 159 -24.74 -23.89 -36.79
N ARG A 160 -25.13 -23.00 -37.71
CA ARG A 160 -26.42 -23.07 -38.38
C ARG A 160 -26.51 -24.37 -39.12
N GLY A 161 -27.12 -25.40 -38.54
CA GLY A 161 -27.59 -26.57 -39.23
C GLY A 161 -28.78 -26.25 -40.14
N ARG A 162 -28.66 -26.68 -41.36
CA ARG A 162 -29.78 -26.72 -42.32
C ARG A 162 -30.85 -27.73 -41.88
#